data_50866065902c56b8f21bede04c1e878b
#
_entry.id   50866065902c56b8f21bede04c1e878b
#
_cell.length_a   1.000
_cell.length_b   1.000
_cell.length_c   1.000
_cell.angle_alpha   90.00
_cell.angle_beta   90.00
_cell.angle_gamma   90.00
#
_symmetry.space_group_name_H-M   'P 1'
#
loop_
_entity.id
_entity.type
_entity.pdbx_description
1 polymer ?
#
loop_
_entity_poly.entity_id
_entity_poly.type
_entity_poly.pdbx_seq_one_letter_code
_entity_poly.pdbx_strand_id
1 'polypeptide(L)'
;MNVTLRAEVAADRDFLRRLIVETVTLELGAEAWPEPMRSHLLGIQYTARLHSRRVEYPGAVSHIVQADGADAGWAVVHTTRDEVRLVDIMVLPELRGKGIGAAVIAHICATAADRPFRLEVNLMNSGARRLYERLGFRITGQDDVQYLMEKLP
;
A
#
# COMPACT_ATOMS: atom_id res chain seq x y z
N MET A 1 -1.26 19.65 -4.81
CA MET A 1 -0.12 18.73 -4.60
C MET A 1 0.00 17.81 -5.80
N ASN A 2 1.19 17.71 -6.37
CA ASN A 2 1.44 16.85 -7.51
C ASN A 2 1.93 15.47 -7.03
N VAL A 3 1.12 14.43 -7.28
CA VAL A 3 1.43 13.05 -6.90
C VAL A 3 1.80 12.26 -8.15
N THR A 4 2.96 11.61 -8.11
CA THR A 4 3.47 10.80 -9.22
C THR A 4 3.92 9.44 -8.72
N LEU A 5 4.01 8.48 -9.63
CA LEU A 5 4.58 7.16 -9.36
C LEU A 5 5.82 6.98 -10.21
N ARG A 6 6.89 6.49 -9.61
CA ARG A 6 8.09 6.06 -10.34
C ARG A 6 8.48 4.65 -9.95
N ALA A 7 9.16 3.94 -10.82
CA ALA A 7 9.63 2.59 -10.50
C ALA A 7 10.60 2.62 -9.33
N GLU A 8 10.48 1.65 -8.44
CA GLU A 8 11.44 1.43 -7.36
C GLU A 8 12.79 1.02 -7.95
N VAL A 9 13.86 1.55 -7.37
CA VAL A 9 15.25 1.18 -7.70
C VAL A 9 16.00 0.76 -6.44
N ALA A 10 17.17 0.16 -6.58
CA ALA A 10 17.93 -0.34 -5.43
C ALA A 10 18.25 0.74 -4.39
N ALA A 11 18.43 1.98 -4.81
CA ALA A 11 18.71 3.11 -3.93
C ALA A 11 17.54 3.47 -2.99
N ASP A 12 16.34 2.95 -3.24
CA ASP A 12 15.15 3.23 -2.43
C ASP A 12 15.06 2.37 -1.16
N ARG A 13 16.00 1.47 -0.96
CA ARG A 13 15.95 0.51 0.16
C ARG A 13 15.80 1.18 1.52
N ASP A 14 16.56 2.24 1.78
CA ASP A 14 16.52 2.92 3.07
C ASP A 14 15.17 3.63 3.28
N PHE A 15 14.65 4.25 2.24
CA PHE A 15 13.32 4.86 2.29
C PHE A 15 12.24 3.84 2.57
N LEU A 16 12.25 2.70 1.87
CA LEU A 16 11.26 1.63 2.07
C LEU A 16 11.34 1.05 3.48
N ARG A 17 12.55 0.85 4.00
CA ARG A 17 12.71 0.38 5.37
C ARG A 17 12.09 1.37 6.37
N ARG A 18 12.39 2.64 6.22
CA ARG A 18 11.81 3.70 7.06
C ARG A 18 10.29 3.69 6.99
N LEU A 19 9.75 3.69 5.79
CA LEU A 19 8.30 3.72 5.55
C LEU A 19 7.60 2.52 6.19
N ILE A 20 8.10 1.31 5.94
CA ILE A 20 7.47 0.09 6.45
C ILE A 20 7.61 0.02 7.98
N VAL A 21 8.77 0.34 8.53
CA VAL A 21 8.98 0.32 9.98
C VAL A 21 8.10 1.34 10.68
N GLU A 22 8.00 2.57 10.17
CA GLU A 22 7.12 3.59 10.76
C GLU A 22 5.64 3.17 10.69
N THR A 23 5.22 2.58 9.57
CA THR A 23 3.85 2.11 9.38
C THR A 23 3.51 0.98 10.34
N VAL A 24 4.37 -0.04 10.42
CA VAL A 24 4.15 -1.19 11.31
C VAL A 24 4.22 -0.75 12.79
N THR A 25 5.10 0.19 13.12
CA THR A 25 5.18 0.75 14.47
C THR A 25 3.83 1.31 14.90
N LEU A 26 3.18 2.10 14.05
CA LEU A 26 1.85 2.64 14.34
C LEU A 26 0.77 1.54 14.40
N GLU A 27 0.79 0.61 13.47
CA GLU A 27 -0.19 -0.47 13.41
C GLU A 27 -0.15 -1.36 14.66
N LEU A 28 1.04 -1.61 15.20
CA LEU A 28 1.24 -2.49 16.36
C LEU A 28 1.33 -1.75 17.69
N GLY A 29 1.34 -0.41 17.70
CA GLY A 29 1.57 0.37 18.91
C GLY A 29 2.96 0.13 19.49
N ALA A 30 3.97 -0.08 18.63
CA ALA A 30 5.30 -0.50 19.05
C ALA A 30 6.20 0.64 19.55
N GLU A 31 5.72 1.88 19.60
CA GLU A 31 6.49 3.03 20.08
C GLU A 31 6.98 2.83 21.51
N ALA A 32 6.18 2.15 22.33
CA ALA A 32 6.49 1.91 23.73
C ALA A 32 7.29 0.63 23.98
N TRP A 33 7.57 -0.16 22.95
CA TRP A 33 8.34 -1.39 23.12
C TRP A 33 9.80 -1.09 23.43
N PRO A 34 10.40 -1.80 24.41
CA PRO A 34 11.79 -1.57 24.77
C PRO A 34 12.77 -2.04 23.68
N GLU A 35 13.92 -1.35 23.58
CA GLU A 35 15.05 -1.83 22.80
C GLU A 35 15.83 -2.89 23.60
N PRO A 36 16.50 -3.88 22.94
CA PRO A 36 16.61 -4.06 21.48
C PRO A 36 15.47 -4.86 20.85
N MET A 37 14.47 -5.27 21.63
CA MET A 37 13.34 -6.07 21.19
C MET A 37 12.57 -5.37 20.07
N ARG A 38 12.31 -4.08 20.22
CA ARG A 38 11.56 -3.29 19.22
C ARG A 38 12.20 -3.36 17.84
N SER A 39 13.48 -3.02 17.75
CA SER A 39 14.21 -3.04 16.47
C SER A 39 14.25 -4.42 15.84
N HIS A 40 14.44 -5.45 16.67
CA HIS A 40 14.48 -6.83 16.19
C HIS A 40 13.13 -7.27 15.60
N LEU A 41 12.04 -7.04 16.33
CA LEU A 41 10.71 -7.43 15.87
C LEU A 41 10.25 -6.62 14.64
N LEU A 42 10.53 -5.32 14.62
CA LEU A 42 10.21 -4.48 13.45
C LEU A 42 11.02 -4.88 12.22
N GLY A 43 12.27 -5.31 12.40
CA GLY A 43 13.09 -5.84 11.32
C GLY A 43 12.52 -7.13 10.73
N ILE A 44 11.99 -8.02 11.58
CA ILE A 44 11.31 -9.23 11.14
C ILE A 44 10.05 -8.88 10.32
N GLN A 45 9.26 -7.94 10.79
CA GLN A 45 8.05 -7.49 10.09
C GLN A 45 8.37 -6.88 8.72
N TYR A 46 9.42 -6.07 8.65
CA TYR A 46 9.88 -5.49 7.39
C TYR A 46 10.25 -6.58 6.38
N THR A 47 11.08 -7.53 6.78
CA THR A 47 11.52 -8.63 5.92
C THR A 47 10.35 -9.51 5.49
N ALA A 48 9.45 -9.84 6.42
CA ALA A 48 8.28 -10.67 6.13
C ALA A 48 7.34 -10.00 5.14
N ARG A 49 7.12 -8.69 5.27
CA ARG A 49 6.22 -7.97 4.38
C ARG A 49 6.75 -7.93 2.94
N LEU A 50 8.04 -7.63 2.75
CA LEU A 50 8.65 -7.65 1.43
C LEU A 50 8.63 -9.04 0.81
N HIS A 51 8.96 -10.06 1.59
CA HIS A 51 8.97 -11.44 1.12
C HIS A 51 7.57 -11.90 0.71
N SER A 52 6.58 -11.66 1.53
CA SER A 52 5.19 -12.03 1.27
C SER A 52 4.69 -11.46 -0.07
N ARG A 53 4.97 -10.18 -0.35
CA ARG A 53 4.56 -9.55 -1.60
C ARG A 53 5.22 -10.20 -2.83
N ARG A 54 6.49 -10.55 -2.72
CA ARG A 54 7.22 -11.21 -3.80
C ARG A 54 6.73 -12.62 -4.08
N VAL A 55 6.35 -13.35 -3.04
CA VAL A 55 5.85 -14.74 -3.15
C VAL A 55 4.42 -14.77 -3.69
N GLU A 56 3.53 -13.95 -3.13
CA GLU A 56 2.12 -13.92 -3.54
C GLU A 56 1.91 -13.39 -4.96
N TYR A 57 2.70 -12.37 -5.33
CA TYR A 57 2.54 -11.69 -6.62
C TYR A 57 3.91 -11.47 -7.28
N PRO A 58 4.54 -12.54 -7.81
CA PRO A 58 5.90 -12.43 -8.35
C PRO A 58 6.00 -11.48 -9.56
N GLY A 59 4.90 -11.24 -10.27
CA GLY A 59 4.87 -10.29 -11.38
C GLY A 59 4.47 -8.87 -11.02
N ALA A 60 4.28 -8.59 -9.73
CA ALA A 60 3.88 -7.24 -9.29
C ALA A 60 5.00 -6.23 -9.46
N VAL A 61 4.63 -4.99 -9.79
CA VAL A 61 5.55 -3.88 -9.95
C VAL A 61 5.48 -2.97 -8.74
N SER A 62 6.64 -2.67 -8.19
CA SER A 62 6.79 -1.80 -7.02
C SER A 62 7.11 -0.38 -7.46
N HIS A 63 6.35 0.58 -6.93
CA HIS A 63 6.48 1.99 -7.25
C HIS A 63 6.75 2.82 -6.00
N ILE A 64 7.61 3.82 -6.14
CA ILE A 64 7.72 4.88 -5.14
C ILE A 64 6.71 5.96 -5.48
N VAL A 65 5.92 6.35 -4.50
CA VAL A 65 4.98 7.46 -4.60
C VAL A 65 5.70 8.74 -4.24
N GLN A 66 5.64 9.72 -5.12
CA GLN A 66 6.24 11.04 -4.86
C GLN A 66 5.14 12.09 -4.75
N ALA A 67 5.29 13.00 -3.80
CA ALA A 67 4.43 14.15 -3.62
C ALA A 67 5.30 15.39 -3.76
N ASP A 68 5.00 16.23 -4.75
CA ASP A 68 5.78 17.43 -5.07
C ASP A 68 7.29 17.13 -5.21
N GLY A 69 7.62 16.00 -5.83
CA GLY A 69 9.00 15.60 -6.11
C GLY A 69 9.72 14.90 -4.96
N ALA A 70 9.13 14.78 -3.78
CA ALA A 70 9.71 14.10 -2.62
C ALA A 70 9.09 12.71 -2.43
N ASP A 71 9.90 11.74 -1.99
CA ASP A 71 9.43 10.40 -1.71
C ASP A 71 8.44 10.42 -0.54
N ALA A 72 7.23 9.91 -0.77
CA ALA A 72 6.11 10.02 0.15
C ALA A 72 5.49 8.67 0.50
N GLY A 73 5.67 7.65 -0.32
CA GLY A 73 5.01 6.38 -0.10
C GLY A 73 5.45 5.29 -1.07
N TRP A 74 4.70 4.21 -1.06
CA TRP A 74 4.98 3.00 -1.81
C TRP A 74 3.67 2.39 -2.29
N ALA A 75 3.64 1.90 -3.53
CA ALA A 75 2.49 1.20 -4.08
C ALA A 75 2.97 0.01 -4.90
N VAL A 76 2.36 -1.15 -4.67
CA VAL A 76 2.65 -2.38 -5.40
C VAL A 76 1.42 -2.76 -6.20
N VAL A 77 1.59 -2.90 -7.51
CA VAL A 77 0.49 -3.13 -8.45
C VAL A 77 0.78 -4.38 -9.26
N HIS A 78 -0.19 -5.28 -9.31
CA HIS A 78 -0.13 -6.48 -10.11
C HIS A 78 -1.14 -6.39 -11.25
N THR A 79 -0.65 -6.33 -12.47
CA THR A 79 -1.49 -6.21 -13.65
C THR A 79 -1.48 -7.50 -14.43
N THR A 80 -2.66 -8.06 -14.67
CA THR A 80 -2.85 -9.22 -15.51
C THR A 80 -3.77 -8.86 -16.67
N ARG A 81 -4.03 -9.79 -17.54
CA ARG A 81 -5.01 -9.65 -18.61
C ARG A 81 -6.42 -9.34 -18.08
N ASP A 82 -6.76 -9.88 -16.90
CA ASP A 82 -8.12 -9.89 -16.37
C ASP A 82 -8.38 -8.82 -15.31
N GLU A 83 -7.34 -8.31 -14.68
CA GLU A 83 -7.50 -7.32 -13.59
C GLU A 83 -6.26 -6.47 -13.38
N VAL A 84 -6.47 -5.33 -12.76
CA VAL A 84 -5.41 -4.57 -12.09
C VAL A 84 -5.65 -4.69 -10.61
N ARG A 85 -4.63 -5.13 -9.86
CA ARG A 85 -4.74 -5.32 -8.41
C ARG A 85 -3.77 -4.43 -7.67
N LEU A 86 -4.29 -3.68 -6.71
CA LEU A 86 -3.46 -2.99 -5.74
C LEU A 86 -3.07 -4.00 -4.67
N VAL A 87 -1.80 -4.41 -4.66
CA VAL A 87 -1.28 -5.41 -3.72
C VAL A 87 -0.94 -4.78 -2.38
N ASP A 88 -0.36 -3.57 -2.41
CA ASP A 88 -0.03 -2.84 -1.21
C ASP A 88 0.04 -1.35 -1.50
N ILE A 89 -0.25 -0.54 -0.47
CA ILE A 89 -0.10 0.91 -0.52
C ILE A 89 0.25 1.42 0.87
N MET A 90 1.27 2.27 0.94
CA MET A 90 1.64 2.96 2.17
C MET A 90 1.99 4.39 1.87
N VAL A 91 1.62 5.28 2.79
CA VAL A 91 2.03 6.68 2.77
C VAL A 91 2.70 6.97 4.10
N LEU A 92 3.79 7.74 4.08
CA LEU A 92 4.47 8.15 5.30
C LEU A 92 3.45 8.71 6.29
N PRO A 93 3.52 8.32 7.58
CA PRO A 93 2.53 8.74 8.57
C PRO A 93 2.31 10.25 8.62
N GLU A 94 3.37 11.04 8.54
CA GLU A 94 3.31 12.51 8.58
C GLU A 94 2.64 13.13 7.35
N LEU A 95 2.46 12.36 6.27
CA LEU A 95 1.83 12.83 5.04
C LEU A 95 0.41 12.30 4.83
N ARG A 96 -0.12 11.55 5.79
CA ARG A 96 -1.48 11.03 5.71
C ARG A 96 -2.53 12.14 5.86
N GLY A 97 -3.73 11.89 5.35
CA GLY A 97 -4.81 12.86 5.42
C GLY A 97 -4.70 14.01 4.43
N LYS A 98 -3.79 13.94 3.46
CA LYS A 98 -3.56 14.99 2.45
C LYS A 98 -4.03 14.60 1.05
N GLY A 99 -4.71 13.46 0.91
CA GLY A 99 -5.23 13.01 -0.38
C GLY A 99 -4.23 12.26 -1.25
N ILE A 100 -3.05 11.90 -0.75
CA ILE A 100 -2.03 11.18 -1.52
C ILE A 100 -2.55 9.80 -1.94
N GLY A 101 -3.13 9.05 -1.01
CA GLY A 101 -3.69 7.73 -1.32
C GLY A 101 -4.75 7.78 -2.40
N ALA A 102 -5.67 8.73 -2.33
CA ALA A 102 -6.69 8.93 -3.34
C ALA A 102 -6.09 9.26 -4.71
N ALA A 103 -5.04 10.09 -4.75
CA ALA A 103 -4.35 10.42 -5.99
C ALA A 103 -3.65 9.21 -6.61
N VAL A 104 -3.02 8.36 -5.78
CA VAL A 104 -2.41 7.10 -6.25
C VAL A 104 -3.46 6.18 -6.86
N ILE A 105 -4.58 6.00 -6.20
CA ILE A 105 -5.69 5.16 -6.70
C ILE A 105 -6.20 5.70 -8.04
N ALA A 106 -6.41 7.00 -8.14
CA ALA A 106 -6.86 7.62 -9.40
C ALA A 106 -5.86 7.40 -10.54
N HIS A 107 -4.57 7.51 -10.24
CA HIS A 107 -3.49 7.27 -11.21
C HIS A 107 -3.52 5.82 -11.73
N ILE A 108 -3.66 4.85 -10.83
CA ILE A 108 -3.72 3.44 -11.20
C ILE A 108 -5.01 3.14 -11.97
N CYS A 109 -6.14 3.71 -11.56
CA CYS A 109 -7.41 3.55 -12.28
C CYS A 109 -7.31 3.99 -13.74
N ALA A 110 -6.59 5.08 -14.00
CA ALA A 110 -6.40 5.57 -15.36
C ALA A 110 -5.65 4.57 -16.25
N THR A 111 -4.84 3.70 -15.67
CA THR A 111 -4.09 2.66 -16.40
C THR A 111 -4.84 1.33 -16.50
N ALA A 112 -5.92 1.15 -15.76
CA ALA A 112 -6.66 -0.11 -15.72
C ALA A 112 -7.45 -0.38 -17.02
N ALA A 113 -7.78 0.69 -17.76
CA ALA A 113 -8.56 0.62 -19.00
C ALA A 113 -9.93 -0.06 -18.77
N ASP A 114 -10.19 -1.16 -19.45
CA ASP A 114 -11.45 -1.91 -19.36
C ASP A 114 -11.42 -3.06 -18.33
N ARG A 115 -10.37 -3.14 -17.53
CA ARG A 115 -10.21 -4.20 -16.50
C ARG A 115 -10.75 -3.72 -15.15
N PRO A 116 -11.32 -4.62 -14.35
CA PRO A 116 -11.68 -4.28 -12.98
C PRO A 116 -10.43 -3.98 -12.14
N PHE A 117 -10.55 -3.02 -11.25
CA PHE A 117 -9.51 -2.68 -10.28
C PHE A 117 -9.89 -3.31 -8.95
N ARG A 118 -9.04 -4.21 -8.43
CA ARG A 118 -9.31 -5.00 -7.23
C ARG A 118 -8.27 -4.74 -6.14
N LEU A 119 -8.71 -4.88 -4.91
CA LEU A 119 -7.84 -4.78 -3.73
C LEU A 119 -8.43 -5.55 -2.57
N GLU A 120 -7.61 -5.74 -1.54
CA GLU A 120 -8.02 -6.30 -0.27
C GLU A 120 -7.75 -5.27 0.83
N VAL A 121 -8.62 -5.19 1.82
CA VAL A 121 -8.46 -4.28 2.95
C VAL A 121 -8.81 -5.02 4.24
N ASN A 122 -7.94 -4.86 5.26
CA ASN A 122 -8.16 -5.49 6.56
C ASN A 122 -9.49 -5.04 7.16
N LEU A 123 -10.23 -5.99 7.75
CA LEU A 123 -11.54 -5.72 8.38
C LEU A 123 -11.47 -4.60 9.42
N MET A 124 -10.33 -4.46 10.09
CA MET A 124 -10.13 -3.45 11.13
C MET A 124 -9.72 -2.08 10.58
N ASN A 125 -9.38 -2.00 9.30
CA ASN A 125 -8.96 -0.73 8.68
C ASN A 125 -10.17 -0.01 8.06
N SER A 126 -11.03 0.51 8.92
CA SER A 126 -12.26 1.19 8.48
C SER A 126 -11.98 2.49 7.73
N GLY A 127 -10.88 3.16 8.04
CA GLY A 127 -10.49 4.38 7.34
C GLY A 127 -10.15 4.13 5.87
N ALA A 128 -9.36 3.09 5.59
CA ALA A 128 -9.04 2.70 4.23
C ALA A 128 -10.28 2.22 3.47
N ARG A 129 -11.11 1.40 4.11
CA ARG A 129 -12.36 0.93 3.51
C ARG A 129 -13.24 2.09 3.07
N ARG A 130 -13.44 3.09 3.95
CA ARG A 130 -14.25 4.27 3.62
C ARG A 130 -13.65 5.08 2.47
N LEU A 131 -12.32 5.20 2.42
CA LEU A 131 -11.65 5.85 1.30
C LEU A 131 -11.94 5.13 -0.01
N TYR A 132 -11.79 3.82 -0.03
CA TYR A 132 -12.07 3.04 -1.23
C TYR A 132 -13.54 3.12 -1.65
N GLU A 133 -14.47 3.07 -0.71
CA GLU A 133 -15.89 3.24 -1.00
C GLU A 133 -16.18 4.60 -1.64
N ARG A 134 -15.58 5.69 -1.11
CA ARG A 134 -15.73 7.02 -1.71
C ARG A 134 -15.16 7.09 -3.13
N LEU A 135 -14.15 6.30 -3.44
CA LEU A 135 -13.54 6.26 -4.76
C LEU A 135 -14.26 5.31 -5.74
N GLY A 136 -15.36 4.72 -5.31
CA GLY A 136 -16.19 3.89 -6.18
C GLY A 136 -15.98 2.39 -6.06
N PHE A 137 -15.18 1.92 -5.10
CA PHE A 137 -15.03 0.50 -4.82
C PHE A 137 -16.23 -0.01 -4.02
N ARG A 138 -16.57 -1.27 -4.25
CA ARG A 138 -17.59 -1.97 -3.48
C ARG A 138 -17.04 -3.30 -2.95
N ILE A 139 -17.58 -3.76 -1.84
CA ILE A 139 -17.22 -5.05 -1.26
C ILE A 139 -17.82 -6.15 -2.13
N THR A 140 -16.98 -7.09 -2.58
CA THR A 140 -17.40 -8.24 -3.38
C THR A 140 -17.22 -9.56 -2.64
N GLY A 141 -16.49 -9.55 -1.52
CA GLY A 141 -16.27 -10.73 -0.71
C GLY A 141 -15.62 -10.37 0.62
N GLN A 142 -15.51 -11.36 1.49
CA GLN A 142 -14.96 -11.20 2.81
C GLN A 142 -14.48 -12.56 3.33
N ASP A 143 -13.34 -12.54 4.04
CA ASP A 143 -12.90 -13.67 4.85
C ASP A 143 -12.75 -13.23 6.32
N ASP A 144 -12.02 -14.00 7.14
CA ASP A 144 -11.86 -13.69 8.57
C ASP A 144 -10.93 -12.50 8.83
N VAL A 145 -10.18 -12.06 7.83
CA VAL A 145 -9.12 -11.05 7.97
C VAL A 145 -9.41 -9.79 7.17
N GLN A 146 -10.02 -9.90 5.99
CA GLN A 146 -10.11 -8.78 5.06
C GLN A 146 -11.38 -8.81 4.21
N TYR A 147 -11.74 -7.63 3.68
CA TYR A 147 -12.70 -7.48 2.60
C TYR A 147 -12.00 -7.55 1.26
N LEU A 148 -12.66 -8.15 0.29
CA LEU A 148 -12.31 -8.02 -1.12
C LEU A 148 -13.14 -6.87 -1.69
N MET A 149 -12.49 -5.95 -2.38
CA MET A 149 -13.16 -4.79 -2.97
C MET A 149 -12.83 -4.66 -4.45
N GLU A 150 -13.77 -4.12 -5.20
CA GLU A 150 -13.65 -4.00 -6.65
C GLU A 150 -14.25 -2.69 -7.13
N LYS A 151 -13.57 -2.08 -8.09
CA LYS A 151 -14.11 -0.97 -8.87
C LYS A 151 -14.16 -1.38 -10.33
N LEU A 152 -15.35 -1.37 -10.93
CA LEU A 152 -15.55 -1.67 -12.34
C LEU A 152 -15.15 -0.48 -13.22
N PRO A 153 -14.79 -0.74 -14.49
CA PRO A 153 -14.49 0.31 -15.47
C PRO A 153 -15.61 1.30 -15.64
#